data_65e2116a04b7415755c89469984c2fc2
#
_entry.id   65e2116a04b7415755c89469984c2fc2
#
_cell.length_a   1.000
_cell.length_b   1.000
_cell.length_c   1.000
_cell.angle_alpha   90.00
_cell.angle_beta   90.00
_cell.angle_gamma   90.00
#
_symmetry.space_group_name_H-M   'P 1'
#
loop_
_entity.id
_entity.type
_entity.pdbx_description
1 polymer ?
#
loop_
_entity_poly.entity_id
_entity_poly.type
_entity_poly.pdbx_seq_one_letter_code
_entity_poly.pdbx_strand_id
1 'polypeptide(L)'
;SAVQDSYVQAQLATRPRYTPVLRALSESEPSTLGQIAQTAKISQPSATQTVALMIEDGLISSTPGPGDGRQRLIRITDKGRDLMPKLQACWAATRLAADTLDAELALPLSAQLANAIEALERKPFAQRIAEARQHLDAKAETEVANLPPKFKRRRINV
;
A
#
# COMPACT_ATOMS: atom_id res chain seq x y z
N SER A 1 18.63 -2.31 -1.03
CA SER A 1 17.69 -2.83 -2.05
C SER A 1 17.98 -2.16 -3.39
N ALA A 2 17.64 -2.83 -4.51
CA ALA A 2 17.91 -2.31 -5.85
C ALA A 2 17.42 -0.85 -6.08
N VAL A 3 16.26 -0.49 -5.55
CA VAL A 3 15.75 0.90 -5.63
C VAL A 3 16.60 1.85 -4.79
N GLN A 4 17.00 1.47 -3.58
CA GLN A 4 17.90 2.29 -2.77
C GLN A 4 19.28 2.44 -3.43
N ASP A 5 19.78 1.38 -4.03
CA ASP A 5 21.09 1.39 -4.71
C ASP A 5 21.04 2.31 -5.94
N SER A 6 19.92 2.35 -6.69
CA SER A 6 19.74 3.29 -7.79
C SER A 6 19.72 4.75 -7.32
N TYR A 7 19.17 5.04 -6.14
CA TYR A 7 19.20 6.37 -5.56
C TYR A 7 20.62 6.78 -5.13
N VAL A 8 21.38 5.85 -4.54
CA VAL A 8 22.78 6.07 -4.19
C VAL A 8 23.62 6.35 -5.44
N GLN A 9 23.45 5.58 -6.52
CA GLN A 9 24.12 5.80 -7.81
C GLN A 9 23.77 7.15 -8.43
N ALA A 10 22.53 7.61 -8.28
CA ALA A 10 22.09 8.92 -8.74
C ALA A 10 22.50 10.07 -7.77
N GLN A 11 23.26 9.76 -6.72
CA GLN A 11 23.66 10.72 -5.67
C GLN A 11 22.47 11.43 -5.01
N LEU A 12 21.37 10.71 -4.82
CA LEU A 12 20.16 11.20 -4.17
C LEU A 12 20.20 10.96 -2.66
N ALA A 13 20.28 12.01 -1.88
CA ALA A 13 20.14 11.94 -0.42
C ALA A 13 18.67 11.80 -0.02
N THR A 14 18.03 10.72 -0.43
CA THR A 14 16.61 10.44 -0.18
C THR A 14 16.36 8.95 0.06
N ARG A 15 15.18 8.62 0.54
CA ARG A 15 14.78 7.25 0.87
C ARG A 15 13.61 6.81 -0.01
N PRO A 16 13.58 5.56 -0.52
CA PRO A 16 12.47 5.06 -1.34
C PRO A 16 11.08 5.23 -0.70
N ARG A 17 11.01 5.16 0.64
CA ARG A 17 9.76 5.38 1.39
C ARG A 17 9.16 6.77 1.22
N TYR A 18 9.93 7.77 0.75
CA TYR A 18 9.43 9.13 0.49
C TYR A 18 8.69 9.24 -0.85
N THR A 19 8.96 8.32 -1.76
CA THR A 19 8.36 8.32 -3.11
C THR A 19 6.84 8.47 -3.14
N PRO A 20 6.04 7.73 -2.37
CA PRO A 20 4.57 7.89 -2.40
C PRO A 20 4.12 9.30 -1.99
N VAL A 21 4.77 9.89 -0.98
CA VAL A 21 4.44 11.24 -0.50
C VAL A 21 4.85 12.31 -1.52
N LEU A 22 6.05 12.21 -2.10
CA LEU A 22 6.52 13.15 -3.13
C LEU A 22 5.63 13.09 -4.39
N ARG A 23 5.20 11.90 -4.80
CA ARG A 23 4.28 11.75 -5.93
C ARG A 23 2.93 12.39 -5.64
N ALA A 24 2.35 12.12 -4.46
CA ALA A 24 1.08 12.74 -4.05
C ALA A 24 1.17 14.27 -4.03
N LEU A 25 2.26 14.84 -3.51
CA LEU A 25 2.48 16.29 -3.52
C LEU A 25 2.74 16.86 -4.93
N SER A 26 3.33 16.08 -5.83
CA SER A 26 3.50 16.50 -7.23
C SER A 26 2.18 16.57 -8.00
N GLU A 27 1.20 15.78 -7.60
CA GLU A 27 -0.14 15.78 -8.19
C GLU A 27 -1.02 16.91 -7.63
N SER A 28 -0.88 17.20 -6.34
CA SER A 28 -1.68 18.20 -5.64
C SER A 28 -0.91 18.85 -4.51
N GLU A 29 -0.53 20.11 -4.69
CA GLU A 29 0.19 20.93 -3.70
C GLU A 29 -0.49 22.31 -3.57
N PRO A 30 -0.77 22.78 -2.34
CA PRO A 30 -0.53 22.14 -1.06
C PRO A 30 -1.54 21.05 -0.74
N SER A 31 -1.14 20.07 0.06
CA SER A 31 -2.02 19.00 0.51
C SER A 31 -1.99 18.83 2.03
N THR A 32 -3.10 18.38 2.58
CA THR A 32 -3.16 17.95 3.98
C THR A 32 -2.59 16.54 4.13
N LEU A 33 -2.25 16.15 5.36
CA LEU A 33 -1.78 14.79 5.65
C LEU A 33 -2.78 13.72 5.21
N GLY A 34 -4.09 13.96 5.41
CA GLY A 34 -5.14 13.04 4.99
C GLY A 34 -5.21 12.88 3.48
N GLN A 35 -5.11 13.97 2.72
CA GLN A 35 -5.08 13.94 1.26
C GLN A 35 -3.84 13.18 0.75
N ILE A 36 -2.67 13.43 1.35
CA ILE A 36 -1.44 12.70 1.01
C ILE A 36 -1.61 11.19 1.25
N ALA A 37 -2.13 10.79 2.41
CA ALA A 37 -2.36 9.38 2.74
C ALA A 37 -3.30 8.71 1.72
N GLN A 38 -4.39 9.39 1.35
CA GLN A 38 -5.37 8.92 0.38
C GLN A 38 -4.76 8.78 -1.02
N THR A 39 -4.11 9.83 -1.54
CA THR A 39 -3.50 9.83 -2.88
C THR A 39 -2.36 8.83 -2.98
N ALA A 40 -1.51 8.76 -1.95
CA ALA A 40 -0.40 7.81 -1.88
C ALA A 40 -0.83 6.36 -1.60
N LYS A 41 -2.11 6.12 -1.29
CA LYS A 41 -2.67 4.81 -0.90
C LYS A 41 -1.89 4.15 0.25
N ILE A 42 -1.50 4.94 1.24
CA ILE A 42 -0.81 4.48 2.46
C ILE A 42 -1.66 4.77 3.70
N SER A 43 -1.41 4.02 4.78
CA SER A 43 -2.11 4.28 6.04
C SER A 43 -1.74 5.65 6.61
N GLN A 44 -2.67 6.27 7.35
CA GLN A 44 -2.44 7.58 7.95
C GLN A 44 -1.26 7.59 8.95
N PRO A 45 -1.06 6.57 9.80
CA PRO A 45 0.16 6.47 10.62
C PRO A 45 1.44 6.44 9.80
N SER A 46 1.46 5.70 8.68
CA SER A 46 2.61 5.65 7.77
C SER A 46 2.89 6.99 7.11
N ALA A 47 1.84 7.70 6.66
CA ALA A 47 1.96 9.04 6.11
C ALA A 47 2.53 10.02 7.15
N THR A 48 1.98 10.00 8.39
CA THR A 48 2.45 10.85 9.50
C THR A 48 3.94 10.67 9.76
N GLN A 49 4.38 9.42 9.88
CA GLN A 49 5.77 9.08 10.16
C GLN A 49 6.70 9.49 9.00
N THR A 50 6.27 9.25 7.76
CA THR A 50 7.04 9.62 6.58
C THR A 50 7.17 11.13 6.41
N VAL A 51 6.06 11.86 6.57
CA VAL A 51 6.02 13.32 6.51
C VAL A 51 6.92 13.96 7.59
N ALA A 52 6.90 13.44 8.83
CA ALA A 52 7.78 13.93 9.89
C ALA A 52 9.27 13.83 9.49
N LEU A 53 9.69 12.67 9.02
CA LEU A 53 11.07 12.45 8.56
C LEU A 53 11.44 13.34 7.37
N MET A 54 10.52 13.58 6.45
CA MET A 54 10.78 14.45 5.29
C MET A 54 10.88 15.91 5.68
N ILE A 55 10.18 16.35 6.73
CA ILE A 55 10.33 17.70 7.32
C ILE A 55 11.70 17.83 7.98
N GLU A 56 12.14 16.84 8.76
CA GLU A 56 13.48 16.79 9.37
C GLU A 56 14.58 16.84 8.31
N ASP A 57 14.41 16.11 7.21
CA ASP A 57 15.35 16.11 6.07
C ASP A 57 15.26 17.43 5.23
N GLY A 58 14.30 18.31 5.55
CA GLY A 58 14.10 19.61 4.89
C GLY A 58 13.56 19.52 3.45
N LEU A 59 12.94 18.39 3.07
CA LEU A 59 12.41 18.16 1.72
C LEU A 59 11.00 18.72 1.54
N ILE A 60 10.25 18.81 2.64
CA ILE A 60 8.90 19.38 2.67
C ILE A 60 8.76 20.30 3.88
N SER A 61 7.79 21.19 3.83
CA SER A 61 7.42 22.08 4.93
C SER A 61 5.95 21.89 5.28
N SER A 62 5.59 22.31 6.51
CA SER A 62 4.23 22.24 7.00
C SER A 62 3.84 23.58 7.61
N THR A 63 2.79 24.20 7.08
CA THR A 63 2.26 25.49 7.52
C THR A 63 0.82 25.35 8.00
N PRO A 64 0.32 26.21 8.92
CA PRO A 64 -1.10 26.26 9.24
C PRO A 64 -1.95 26.51 7.99
N GLY A 65 -3.07 25.81 7.87
CA GLY A 65 -4.05 26.06 6.81
C GLY A 65 -4.90 27.33 7.09
N PRO A 66 -5.61 27.85 6.10
CA PRO A 66 -6.55 28.95 6.28
C PRO A 66 -7.72 28.49 7.16
N GLY A 67 -8.01 29.22 8.23
CA GLY A 67 -9.12 28.97 9.15
C GLY A 67 -8.69 28.41 10.50
N ASP A 68 -9.24 27.30 10.93
CA ASP A 68 -9.09 26.68 12.25
C ASP A 68 -7.67 26.12 12.49
N GLY A 69 -6.62 26.70 12.32
CA GLY A 69 -5.22 26.33 12.65
C GLY A 69 -4.84 24.86 12.94
N ARG A 70 -5.83 24.00 13.08
CA ARG A 70 -5.67 22.54 13.30
C ARG A 70 -5.27 21.80 12.03
N GLN A 71 -5.67 22.31 10.88
CA GLN A 71 -5.33 21.74 9.60
C GLN A 71 -3.98 22.28 9.14
N ARG A 72 -3.05 21.39 8.84
CA ARG A 72 -1.74 21.76 8.32
C ARG A 72 -1.63 21.44 6.84
N LEU A 73 -1.05 22.39 6.10
CA LEU A 73 -0.78 22.26 4.67
C LEU A 73 0.70 21.94 4.45
N ILE A 74 0.95 20.92 3.68
CA ILE A 74 2.26 20.37 3.37
C ILE A 74 2.64 20.79 1.96
N ARG A 75 3.89 21.28 1.80
CA ARG A 75 4.47 21.74 0.54
C ARG A 75 5.87 21.18 0.35
N ILE A 76 6.26 20.99 -0.91
CA ILE A 76 7.64 20.66 -1.26
C ILE A 76 8.48 21.92 -1.10
N THR A 77 9.65 21.83 -0.46
CA THR A 77 10.62 22.93 -0.34
C THR A 77 11.44 23.08 -1.62
N ASP A 78 12.22 24.16 -1.76
CA ASP A 78 13.14 24.32 -2.89
C ASP A 78 14.14 23.15 -2.94
N LYS A 79 14.69 22.74 -1.79
CA LYS A 79 15.54 21.54 -1.67
C LYS A 79 14.84 20.28 -2.19
N GLY A 80 13.58 20.11 -1.87
CA GLY A 80 12.77 19.00 -2.36
C GLY A 80 12.54 19.09 -3.88
N ARG A 81 12.25 20.30 -4.40
CA ARG A 81 12.06 20.56 -5.84
C ARG A 81 13.30 20.26 -6.66
N ASP A 82 14.48 20.64 -6.15
CA ASP A 82 15.76 20.39 -6.82
C ASP A 82 16.07 18.89 -6.99
N LEU A 83 15.53 18.05 -6.10
CA LEU A 83 15.66 16.60 -6.18
C LEU A 83 14.69 15.96 -7.19
N MET A 84 13.55 16.60 -7.48
CA MET A 84 12.47 16.01 -8.27
C MET A 84 12.87 15.51 -9.65
N PRO A 85 13.66 16.25 -10.48
CA PRO A 85 14.05 15.77 -11.81
C PRO A 85 14.82 14.46 -11.75
N LYS A 86 15.78 14.34 -10.81
CA LYS A 86 16.57 13.11 -10.62
C LYS A 86 15.72 11.95 -10.10
N LEU A 87 14.81 12.23 -9.17
CA LEU A 87 13.87 11.23 -8.66
C LEU A 87 12.95 10.71 -9.75
N GLN A 88 12.40 11.60 -10.56
CA GLN A 88 11.54 11.23 -11.69
C GLN A 88 12.28 10.33 -12.69
N ALA A 89 13.56 10.62 -12.97
CA ALA A 89 14.38 9.76 -13.82
C ALA A 89 14.58 8.37 -13.21
N CYS A 90 14.85 8.28 -11.90
CA CYS A 90 14.94 6.99 -11.19
C CYS A 90 13.60 6.22 -11.21
N TRP A 91 12.47 6.92 -11.03
CA TRP A 91 11.15 6.30 -11.09
C TRP A 91 10.82 5.79 -12.51
N ALA A 92 11.19 6.53 -13.54
CA ALA A 92 11.02 6.11 -14.93
C ALA A 92 11.85 4.86 -15.23
N ALA A 93 13.11 4.83 -14.78
CA ALA A 93 13.97 3.65 -14.92
C ALA A 93 13.43 2.42 -14.19
N THR A 94 12.93 2.61 -12.95
CA THR A 94 12.31 1.54 -12.15
C THR A 94 11.04 1.01 -12.84
N ARG A 95 10.22 1.89 -13.41
CA ARG A 95 9.03 1.51 -14.17
C ARG A 95 9.40 0.70 -15.40
N LEU A 96 10.36 1.19 -16.19
CA LEU A 96 10.82 0.47 -17.39
C LEU A 96 11.36 -0.93 -17.04
N ALA A 97 12.11 -1.05 -15.93
CA ALA A 97 12.59 -2.35 -15.46
C ALA A 97 11.43 -3.30 -15.06
N ALA A 98 10.37 -2.78 -14.45
CA ALA A 98 9.18 -3.56 -14.17
C ALA A 98 8.43 -3.97 -15.44
N ASP A 99 8.32 -3.07 -16.42
CA ASP A 99 7.68 -3.36 -17.71
C ASP A 99 8.45 -4.44 -18.49
N THR A 100 9.81 -4.43 -18.43
CA THR A 100 10.63 -5.50 -19.05
C THR A 100 10.42 -6.83 -18.35
N LEU A 101 10.33 -6.86 -17.01
CA LEU A 101 10.02 -8.09 -16.30
C LEU A 101 8.64 -8.63 -16.66
N ASP A 102 7.61 -7.77 -16.72
CA ASP A 102 6.27 -8.17 -17.14
C ASP A 102 6.24 -8.77 -18.54
N ALA A 103 7.06 -8.24 -19.47
CA ALA A 103 7.18 -8.76 -20.83
C ALA A 103 7.83 -10.15 -20.92
N GLU A 104 8.62 -10.55 -19.94
CA GLU A 104 9.24 -11.88 -19.85
C GLU A 104 8.29 -12.95 -19.27
N LEU A 105 7.19 -12.53 -18.62
CA LEU A 105 6.26 -13.42 -17.97
C LEU A 105 5.09 -13.78 -18.89
N ALA A 106 4.67 -15.04 -18.85
CA ALA A 106 3.49 -15.50 -19.59
C ALA A 106 2.21 -14.74 -19.24
N LEU A 107 2.12 -14.29 -17.99
CA LEU A 107 1.06 -13.42 -17.46
C LEU A 107 1.71 -12.25 -16.72
N PRO A 108 1.55 -11.01 -17.18
CA PRO A 108 2.13 -9.84 -16.53
C PRO A 108 1.78 -9.76 -15.05
N LEU A 109 2.78 -9.64 -14.18
CA LEU A 109 2.60 -9.59 -12.73
C LEU A 109 1.78 -8.37 -12.31
N SER A 110 2.01 -7.23 -12.96
CA SER A 110 1.26 -5.99 -12.71
C SER A 110 -0.25 -6.18 -12.92
N ALA A 111 -0.64 -6.87 -14.00
CA ALA A 111 -2.04 -7.19 -14.29
C ALA A 111 -2.63 -8.16 -13.25
N GLN A 112 -1.87 -9.18 -12.81
CA GLN A 112 -2.31 -10.10 -11.77
C GLN A 112 -2.52 -9.40 -10.43
N LEU A 113 -1.61 -8.48 -10.06
CA LEU A 113 -1.76 -7.68 -8.83
C LEU A 113 -2.98 -6.75 -8.90
N ALA A 114 -3.21 -6.09 -10.03
CA ALA A 114 -4.40 -5.26 -10.22
C ALA A 114 -5.69 -6.09 -10.07
N ASN A 115 -5.78 -7.24 -10.74
CA ASN A 115 -6.91 -8.15 -10.62
C ASN A 115 -7.12 -8.65 -9.17
N ALA A 116 -6.04 -8.94 -8.45
CA ALA A 116 -6.11 -9.37 -7.05
C ALA A 116 -6.64 -8.25 -6.14
N ILE A 117 -6.21 -7.01 -6.34
CA ILE A 117 -6.69 -5.84 -5.60
C ILE A 117 -8.19 -5.65 -5.85
N GLU A 118 -8.63 -5.62 -7.11
CA GLU A 118 -10.05 -5.50 -7.45
C GLU A 118 -10.90 -6.65 -6.85
N ALA A 119 -10.38 -7.88 -6.88
CA ALA A 119 -11.06 -9.02 -6.29
C ALA A 119 -11.20 -8.90 -4.76
N LEU A 120 -10.20 -8.30 -4.08
CA LEU A 120 -10.25 -8.03 -2.64
C LEU A 120 -11.16 -6.83 -2.30
N GLU A 121 -11.25 -5.82 -3.16
CA GLU A 121 -12.18 -4.71 -3.01
C GLU A 121 -13.64 -5.19 -3.15
N ARG A 122 -13.93 -6.03 -4.16
CA ARG A 122 -15.27 -6.63 -4.33
C ARG A 122 -15.66 -7.57 -3.20
N LYS A 123 -14.70 -8.36 -2.68
CA LYS A 123 -14.92 -9.33 -1.62
C LYS A 123 -13.72 -9.38 -0.69
N PRO A 124 -13.75 -8.66 0.44
CA PRO A 124 -12.67 -8.63 1.41
C PRO A 124 -12.26 -10.02 1.91
N PHE A 125 -10.98 -10.20 2.23
CA PHE A 125 -10.46 -11.50 2.63
C PHE A 125 -11.12 -12.05 3.91
N ALA A 126 -11.52 -11.18 4.83
CA ALA A 126 -12.28 -11.55 6.02
C ALA A 126 -13.63 -12.22 5.67
N GLN A 127 -14.33 -11.69 4.66
CA GLN A 127 -15.58 -12.29 4.18
C GLN A 127 -15.34 -13.66 3.54
N ARG A 128 -14.25 -13.83 2.78
CA ARG A 128 -13.86 -15.14 2.20
C ARG A 128 -13.61 -16.18 3.29
N ILE A 129 -12.94 -15.77 4.39
CA ILE A 129 -12.71 -16.64 5.55
C ILE A 129 -14.03 -17.03 6.21
N ALA A 130 -14.97 -16.10 6.40
CA ALA A 130 -16.26 -16.38 7.03
C ALA A 130 -17.07 -17.39 6.21
N GLU A 131 -17.15 -17.21 4.90
CA GLU A 131 -17.85 -18.13 4.00
C GLU A 131 -17.18 -19.51 3.95
N ALA A 132 -15.84 -19.55 3.92
CA ALA A 132 -15.10 -20.80 3.96
C ALA A 132 -15.37 -21.59 5.26
N ARG A 133 -15.44 -20.91 6.42
CA ARG A 133 -15.83 -21.53 7.69
C ARG A 133 -17.23 -22.12 7.64
N GLN A 134 -18.22 -21.34 7.18
CA GLN A 134 -19.61 -21.85 7.02
C GLN A 134 -19.67 -23.09 6.13
N HIS A 135 -18.91 -23.10 5.04
CA HIS A 135 -18.86 -24.27 4.14
C HIS A 135 -18.24 -25.49 4.81
N LEU A 136 -17.17 -25.31 5.61
CA LEU A 136 -16.54 -26.39 6.35
C LEU A 136 -17.45 -26.95 7.45
N ASP A 137 -18.15 -26.07 8.18
CA ASP A 137 -19.09 -26.46 9.23
C ASP A 137 -20.26 -27.27 8.64
N ALA A 138 -20.86 -26.80 7.54
CA ALA A 138 -21.94 -27.52 6.84
C ALA A 138 -21.47 -28.88 6.32
N LYS A 139 -20.23 -28.99 5.83
CA LYS A 139 -19.67 -30.28 5.39
C LYS A 139 -19.49 -31.25 6.56
N ALA A 140 -18.96 -30.72 7.70
CA ALA A 140 -18.78 -31.53 8.92
C ALA A 140 -20.13 -32.04 9.45
N GLU A 141 -21.18 -31.23 9.47
CA GLU A 141 -22.54 -31.62 9.86
C GLU A 141 -23.09 -32.69 8.94
N THR A 142 -22.88 -32.57 7.63
CA THR A 142 -23.32 -33.57 6.64
C THR A 142 -22.59 -34.90 6.82
N GLU A 143 -21.28 -34.87 7.10
CA GLU A 143 -20.48 -36.05 7.36
C GLU A 143 -20.96 -36.77 8.66
N VAL A 144 -21.23 -36.01 9.72
CA VAL A 144 -21.76 -36.54 10.98
C VAL A 144 -23.16 -37.10 10.79
N ALA A 145 -23.99 -36.45 9.99
CA ALA A 145 -25.37 -36.96 9.67
C ALA A 145 -25.34 -38.32 8.93
N ASN A 146 -24.33 -38.50 8.08
CA ASN A 146 -24.20 -39.74 7.26
C ASN A 146 -23.45 -40.87 7.98
N LEU A 147 -22.97 -40.66 9.24
CA LEU A 147 -22.37 -41.76 10.02
C LEU A 147 -23.41 -42.84 10.38
N PRO A 148 -23.04 -44.14 10.26
CA PRO A 148 -23.92 -45.23 10.67
C PRO A 148 -24.31 -45.10 12.15
N PRO A 149 -25.52 -45.53 12.54
CA PRO A 149 -26.07 -45.32 13.91
C PRO A 149 -25.17 -45.79 15.04
N LYS A 150 -24.28 -46.77 14.77
CA LYS A 150 -23.31 -47.33 15.75
C LYS A 150 -22.24 -46.34 16.19
N PHE A 151 -21.96 -45.26 15.42
CA PHE A 151 -20.94 -44.27 15.73
C PHE A 151 -21.50 -42.96 16.33
N LYS A 152 -22.83 -42.73 16.24
CA LYS A 152 -23.48 -41.51 16.78
C LYS A 152 -23.56 -41.48 18.32
N ARG A 153 -23.42 -42.63 19.01
CA ARG A 153 -23.58 -42.73 20.48
C ARG A 153 -22.34 -42.53 21.33
N ARG A 154 -21.17 -42.24 20.77
CA ARG A 154 -19.90 -42.13 21.51
C ARG A 154 -19.40 -40.70 21.87
N ARG A 155 -20.17 -39.65 21.56
CA ARG A 155 -19.75 -38.27 21.79
C ARG A 155 -20.60 -37.45 22.77
N ILE A 156 -21.39 -38.12 23.62
CA ILE A 156 -22.13 -37.44 24.69
C ILE A 156 -21.60 -38.00 26.02
N ASN A 157 -20.42 -37.58 26.42
CA ASN A 157 -19.91 -37.54 27.82
C ASN A 157 -18.45 -37.09 27.79
N VAL A 158 -18.21 -35.79 27.77
CA VAL A 158 -17.11 -35.10 28.48
C VAL A 158 -17.61 -33.70 28.79
#